data_912d6fcfa77211f5a655d089d16c1093
#
_entry.id   912d6fcfa77211f5a655d089d16c1093
#
_cell.length_a   1.000
_cell.length_b   1.000
_cell.length_c   1.000
_cell.angle_alpha   90.00
_cell.angle_beta   90.00
_cell.angle_gamma   90.00
#
_symmetry.space_group_name_H-M   'P 1'
#
loop_
_entity.id
_entity.type
_entity.pdbx_description
1 polymer ?
#
loop_
_entity_poly.entity_id
_entity_poly.type
_entity_poly.pdbx_seq_one_letter_code
_entity_poly.pdbx_strand_id
1 'polypeptide(L)'
;MLCFVRSDSDILESSWLNRAAASLASNSDGSAPFIHSELLFCPPEGQHGTETVSGLACSIVYSGQVHLESKKFSRKEWFFRSMECSKGQYDTMMNFCQEHRGNGFNHMGYFLYWSPLRPSPTSYNWLGMSSRWYCSEIVIAALKSGSILDDTVPSS
;
A
#
# COMPACT_ATOMS: atom_id res chain seq x y z
N MET A 1 2.75 -3.24 10.54
CA MET A 1 1.37 -2.70 10.70
C MET A 1 0.85 -2.26 9.34
N LEU A 2 -0.39 -2.53 9.02
CA LEU A 2 -1.06 -1.99 7.85
C LEU A 2 -1.78 -0.70 8.21
N CYS A 3 -1.67 0.30 7.34
CA CYS A 3 -2.33 1.59 7.47
C CYS A 3 -3.26 1.80 6.28
N PHE A 4 -4.48 2.24 6.54
CA PHE A 4 -5.50 2.45 5.52
C PHE A 4 -6.14 3.82 5.69
N VAL A 5 -6.48 4.46 4.59
CA VAL A 5 -7.29 5.68 4.61
C VAL A 5 -8.53 5.50 3.74
N ARG A 6 -9.66 6.04 4.23
CA ARG A 6 -10.95 5.96 3.53
C ARG A 6 -11.11 7.11 2.54
N SER A 7 -12.00 6.91 1.58
CA SER A 7 -12.29 7.89 0.54
C SER A 7 -12.93 9.19 1.05
N ASP A 8 -13.52 9.15 2.25
CA ASP A 8 -14.13 10.31 2.91
C ASP A 8 -13.16 11.07 3.84
N SER A 9 -11.88 10.71 3.84
CA SER A 9 -10.86 11.40 4.64
C SER A 9 -10.35 12.67 3.95
N ASP A 10 -10.19 13.74 4.73
CA ASP A 10 -9.68 15.03 4.26
C ASP A 10 -8.20 14.99 3.83
N ILE A 11 -7.45 13.93 4.21
CA ILE A 11 -6.02 13.77 3.86
C ILE A 11 -5.81 13.56 2.36
N LEU A 12 -6.74 12.86 1.72
CA LEU A 12 -6.66 12.61 0.30
C LEU A 12 -7.28 13.82 -0.40
N GLU A 13 -6.43 14.75 -0.79
CA GLU A 13 -6.84 15.86 -1.65
C GLU A 13 -7.86 15.38 -2.67
N SER A 14 -8.88 16.15 -2.92
CA SER A 14 -10.07 15.84 -3.74
C SER A 14 -9.71 15.59 -5.22
N SER A 15 -8.72 14.73 -5.46
CA SER A 15 -8.38 14.26 -6.80
C SER A 15 -9.61 13.53 -7.36
N TRP A 16 -10.03 13.92 -8.56
CA TRP A 16 -11.12 13.25 -9.27
C TRP A 16 -10.87 11.73 -9.43
N LEU A 17 -9.61 11.32 -9.48
CA LEU A 17 -9.20 9.90 -9.54
C LEU A 17 -9.54 9.15 -8.25
N ASN A 18 -9.32 9.76 -7.08
CA ASN A 18 -9.69 9.17 -5.80
C ASN A 18 -11.21 9.02 -5.69
N ARG A 19 -11.97 9.99 -6.22
CA ARG A 19 -13.43 9.93 -6.27
C ARG A 19 -13.93 8.84 -7.22
N ALA A 20 -13.28 8.69 -8.38
CA ALA A 20 -13.59 7.62 -9.33
C ALA A 20 -13.25 6.23 -8.73
N ALA A 21 -12.09 6.07 -8.10
CA ALA A 21 -11.73 4.84 -7.40
C ALA A 21 -12.71 4.51 -6.27
N ALA A 22 -13.13 5.50 -5.49
CA ALA A 22 -14.12 5.33 -4.43
C ALA A 22 -15.48 4.87 -4.96
N SER A 23 -15.93 5.41 -6.09
CA SER A 23 -17.22 5.02 -6.69
C SER A 23 -17.21 3.59 -7.24
N LEU A 24 -16.05 3.11 -7.68
CA LEU A 24 -15.87 1.75 -8.20
C LEU A 24 -15.67 0.72 -7.08
N ALA A 25 -15.13 1.14 -5.94
CA ALA A 25 -14.82 0.29 -4.79
C ALA A 25 -15.88 0.36 -3.69
N SER A 26 -17.13 0.75 -4.02
CA SER A 26 -18.20 0.89 -3.03
C SER A 26 -18.41 -0.38 -2.22
N ASN A 27 -18.47 -0.25 -0.90
CA ASN A 27 -18.77 -1.36 0.00
C ASN A 27 -20.27 -1.70 -0.01
N SER A 28 -20.60 -2.98 0.14
CA SER A 28 -21.99 -3.45 0.17
C SER A 28 -22.81 -2.91 1.35
N ASP A 29 -22.15 -2.46 2.40
CA ASP A 29 -22.75 -1.87 3.61
C ASP A 29 -22.91 -0.33 3.53
N GLY A 30 -22.55 0.28 2.41
CA GLY A 30 -22.61 1.73 2.21
C GLY A 30 -21.51 2.53 2.92
N SER A 31 -20.57 1.87 3.59
CA SER A 31 -19.42 2.57 4.20
C SER A 31 -18.45 3.07 3.14
N ALA A 32 -17.73 4.16 3.46
CA ALA A 32 -16.70 4.69 2.57
C ALA A 32 -15.56 3.66 2.39
N PRO A 33 -15.19 3.33 1.15
CA PRO A 33 -14.15 2.32 0.89
C PRO A 33 -12.76 2.83 1.26
N PHE A 34 -11.87 1.90 1.57
CA PHE A 34 -10.44 2.20 1.67
C PHE A 34 -9.86 2.36 0.26
N ILE A 35 -9.24 3.50 0.01
CA ILE A 35 -8.69 3.83 -1.31
C ILE A 35 -7.17 3.99 -1.32
N HIS A 36 -6.53 3.92 -0.17
CA HIS A 36 -5.08 3.93 -0.06
C HIS A 36 -4.61 3.05 1.10
N SER A 37 -3.45 2.43 0.92
CA SER A 37 -2.82 1.58 1.92
C SER A 37 -1.31 1.80 1.97
N GLU A 38 -0.75 1.68 3.18
CA GLU A 38 0.68 1.75 3.43
C GLU A 38 1.11 0.62 4.36
N LEU A 39 2.34 0.12 4.20
CA LEU A 39 2.97 -0.80 5.13
C LEU A 39 3.88 -0.02 6.07
N LEU A 40 3.55 0.01 7.37
CA LEU A 40 4.28 0.73 8.40
C LEU A 40 5.13 -0.23 9.22
N PHE A 41 6.41 -0.01 9.20
CA PHE A 41 7.42 -0.67 10.03
C PHE A 41 7.60 0.12 11.33
N CYS A 42 7.04 -0.41 12.41
CA CYS A 42 7.12 0.22 13.73
C CYS A 42 8.37 -0.28 14.45
N PRO A 43 9.09 0.58 15.19
CA PRO A 43 10.13 0.12 16.11
C PRO A 43 9.53 -0.79 17.20
N PRO A 44 10.30 -1.78 17.71
CA PRO A 44 9.82 -2.72 18.74
C PRO A 44 9.36 -2.03 20.02
N GLU A 45 9.97 -0.93 20.37
CA GLU A 45 9.59 -0.09 21.51
C GLU A 45 8.70 1.03 20.99
N GLY A 46 7.40 0.74 20.98
CA GLY A 46 6.42 1.62 20.37
C GLY A 46 6.32 2.99 21.01
N GLN A 47 6.85 3.99 20.38
CA GLN A 47 6.44 5.39 20.58
C GLN A 47 5.05 5.61 19.94
N HIS A 48 4.07 4.81 20.36
CA HIS A 48 2.70 5.00 19.93
C HIS A 48 2.01 5.92 20.90
N GLY A 49 1.96 7.21 20.59
CA GLY A 49 1.09 8.13 21.30
C GLY A 49 -0.39 7.69 21.15
N THR A 50 -1.24 8.13 22.08
CA THR A 50 -2.68 7.84 22.03
C THR A 50 -3.33 8.34 20.73
N GLU A 51 -2.81 9.43 20.16
CA GLU A 51 -3.39 10.09 18.98
C GLU A 51 -2.64 9.80 17.67
N THR A 52 -1.40 9.33 17.72
CA THR A 52 -0.56 9.15 16.54
C THR A 52 0.25 7.87 16.56
N VAL A 53 0.55 7.36 15.38
CA VAL A 53 1.45 6.22 15.14
C VAL A 53 2.58 6.69 14.23
N SER A 54 3.82 6.34 14.56
CA SER A 54 4.99 6.73 13.76
C SER A 54 5.84 5.52 13.41
N GLY A 55 6.53 5.59 12.29
CA GLY A 55 7.43 4.54 11.83
C GLY A 55 7.94 4.81 10.43
N LEU A 56 8.64 3.84 9.87
CA LEU A 56 9.08 3.87 8.48
C LEU A 56 7.97 3.29 7.59
N ALA A 57 7.40 4.08 6.70
CA ALA A 57 6.27 3.70 5.86
C ALA A 57 6.70 3.41 4.42
N CYS A 58 6.23 2.30 3.87
CA CYS A 58 6.36 1.95 2.47
C CYS A 58 5.01 2.07 1.78
N SER A 59 4.95 2.84 0.70
CA SER A 59 3.77 2.98 -0.16
C SER A 59 4.12 3.67 -1.48
N ILE A 60 3.10 3.86 -2.30
CA ILE A 60 3.17 4.65 -3.53
C ILE A 60 1.88 5.46 -3.68
N VAL A 61 2.02 6.73 -4.06
CA VAL A 61 0.90 7.59 -4.43
C VAL A 61 0.78 7.70 -5.96
N TYR A 62 -0.40 8.05 -6.44
CA TYR A 62 -0.65 8.24 -7.87
C TYR A 62 0.36 9.22 -8.49
N SER A 63 0.90 8.88 -9.66
CA SER A 63 1.97 9.61 -10.37
C SER A 63 3.33 9.68 -9.67
N GLY A 64 3.48 9.00 -8.52
CA GLY A 64 4.72 8.96 -7.77
C GLY A 64 5.57 7.73 -8.00
N GLN A 65 6.48 7.53 -7.08
CA GLN A 65 7.36 6.36 -6.98
C GLN A 65 7.15 5.69 -5.64
N VAL A 66 7.52 4.40 -5.55
CA VAL A 66 7.59 3.71 -4.26
C VAL A 66 8.53 4.46 -3.34
N HIS A 67 8.02 4.86 -2.20
CA HIS A 67 8.79 5.52 -1.16
C HIS A 67 8.91 4.65 0.08
N LEU A 68 9.99 4.86 0.82
CA LEU A 68 10.23 4.28 2.14
C LEU A 68 10.78 5.40 3.00
N GLU A 69 9.93 5.97 3.85
CA GLU A 69 10.23 7.19 4.61
C GLU A 69 9.58 7.22 5.97
N SER A 70 10.16 7.98 6.90
CA SER A 70 9.59 8.18 8.22
C SER A 70 8.32 9.01 8.12
N LYS A 71 7.21 8.46 8.64
CA LYS A 71 5.91 9.10 8.67
C LYS A 71 5.28 9.06 10.05
N LYS A 72 4.39 10.02 10.28
CA LYS A 72 3.54 10.10 11.46
C LYS A 72 2.09 10.15 11.00
N PHE A 73 1.29 9.21 11.48
CA PHE A 73 -0.10 9.01 11.09
C PHE A 73 -1.03 9.41 12.23
N SER A 74 -2.08 10.17 11.94
CA SER A 74 -3.15 10.50 12.88
C SER A 74 -4.13 9.34 12.99
N ARG A 75 -4.46 8.90 14.23
CA ARG A 75 -5.50 7.88 14.46
C ARG A 75 -6.92 8.36 14.15
N LYS A 76 -7.13 9.65 13.96
CA LYS A 76 -8.42 10.21 13.56
C LYS A 76 -8.73 9.98 12.09
N GLU A 77 -7.67 9.87 11.28
CA GLU A 77 -7.76 9.85 9.81
C GLU A 77 -7.37 8.51 9.21
N TRP A 78 -6.52 7.75 9.92
CA TRP A 78 -5.98 6.48 9.46
C TRP A 78 -6.49 5.32 10.30
N PHE A 79 -6.80 4.22 9.62
CA PHE A 79 -7.15 2.95 10.22
C PHE A 79 -5.91 2.05 10.24
N PHE A 80 -5.73 1.33 11.34
CA PHE A 80 -4.54 0.53 11.56
C PHE A 80 -4.90 -0.92 11.86
N ARG A 81 -4.14 -1.84 11.25
CA ARG A 81 -4.18 -3.26 11.58
C ARG A 81 -2.77 -3.74 11.92
N SER A 82 -2.56 -4.09 13.17
CA SER A 82 -1.33 -4.71 13.62
C SER A 82 -1.21 -6.14 13.10
N MET A 83 0.01 -6.56 12.82
CA MET A 83 0.35 -7.92 12.45
C MET A 83 1.55 -8.33 13.29
N GLU A 84 1.51 -9.54 13.80
CA GLU A 84 2.67 -10.17 14.41
C GLU A 84 3.54 -10.77 13.31
N CYS A 85 4.85 -10.58 13.43
CA CYS A 85 5.82 -11.17 12.53
C CYS A 85 7.13 -11.43 13.27
N SER A 86 7.85 -12.47 12.85
CA SER A 86 9.21 -12.71 13.33
C SER A 86 10.17 -11.62 12.81
N LYS A 87 11.33 -11.49 13.46
CA LYS A 87 12.37 -10.57 12.97
C LYS A 87 12.79 -10.89 11.53
N GLY A 88 12.92 -12.17 11.18
CA GLY A 88 13.26 -12.56 9.80
C GLY A 88 12.22 -12.12 8.78
N GLN A 89 10.94 -12.29 9.07
CA GLN A 89 9.84 -11.81 8.22
C GLN A 89 9.85 -10.28 8.08
N TYR A 90 10.05 -9.58 9.20
CA TYR A 90 10.20 -8.12 9.20
C TYR A 90 11.34 -7.67 8.29
N ASP A 91 12.54 -8.26 8.46
CA ASP A 91 13.73 -7.91 7.68
C ASP A 91 13.52 -8.20 6.18
N THR A 92 12.87 -9.32 5.84
CA THR A 92 12.56 -9.68 4.44
C THR A 92 11.59 -8.67 3.80
N MET A 93 10.51 -8.29 4.48
CA MET A 93 9.59 -7.26 4.00
C MET A 93 10.28 -5.90 3.84
N MET A 94 11.14 -5.53 4.78
CA MET A 94 11.90 -4.28 4.73
C MET A 94 12.85 -4.25 3.52
N ASN A 95 13.60 -5.33 3.31
CA ASN A 95 14.51 -5.45 2.16
C ASN A 95 13.74 -5.37 0.84
N PHE A 96 12.59 -6.06 0.74
CA PHE A 96 11.72 -5.96 -0.43
C PHE A 96 11.31 -4.52 -0.72
N CYS A 97 10.86 -3.77 0.30
CA CYS A 97 10.49 -2.36 0.13
C CYS A 97 11.67 -1.48 -0.29
N GLN A 98 12.88 -1.76 0.23
CA GLN A 98 14.11 -1.04 -0.15
C GLN A 98 14.50 -1.32 -1.61
N GLU A 99 14.44 -2.55 -2.06
CA GLU A 99 14.76 -2.97 -3.44
C GLU A 99 13.82 -2.33 -4.46
N HIS A 100 12.56 -2.13 -4.09
CA HIS A 100 11.55 -1.55 -4.99
C HIS A 100 11.40 -0.03 -4.84
N ARG A 101 12.17 0.60 -3.95
CA ARG A 101 12.16 2.05 -3.79
C ARG A 101 12.51 2.75 -5.11
N GLY A 102 11.73 3.76 -5.49
CA GLY A 102 11.89 4.48 -6.74
C GLY A 102 11.18 3.85 -7.95
N ASN A 103 10.63 2.63 -7.82
CA ASN A 103 9.80 2.06 -8.87
C ASN A 103 8.54 2.91 -9.11
N GLY A 104 8.15 3.07 -10.38
CA GLY A 104 7.06 3.94 -10.77
C GLY A 104 5.66 3.39 -10.49
N PHE A 105 4.66 4.25 -10.61
CA PHE A 105 3.25 3.88 -10.47
C PHE A 105 2.76 3.04 -11.66
N ASN A 106 1.96 2.00 -11.38
CA ASN A 106 1.34 1.13 -12.37
C ASN A 106 0.01 1.73 -12.89
N HIS A 107 0.11 2.77 -13.72
CA HIS A 107 -1.07 3.44 -14.29
C HIS A 107 -1.97 2.47 -15.06
N MET A 108 -1.40 1.63 -15.92
CA MET A 108 -2.19 0.68 -16.71
C MET A 108 -2.88 -0.36 -15.84
N GLY A 109 -2.17 -0.91 -14.84
CA GLY A 109 -2.75 -1.83 -13.86
C GLY A 109 -3.86 -1.19 -13.05
N TYR A 110 -3.72 0.08 -12.69
CA TYR A 110 -4.73 0.83 -11.95
C TYR A 110 -5.99 1.08 -12.78
N PHE A 111 -5.86 1.54 -14.02
CA PHE A 111 -7.01 1.80 -14.89
C PHE A 111 -7.70 0.51 -15.38
N LEU A 112 -6.94 -0.56 -15.58
CA LEU A 112 -7.45 -1.85 -16.02
C LEU A 112 -7.77 -2.82 -14.86
N TYR A 113 -7.87 -2.29 -13.63
CA TYR A 113 -8.07 -3.10 -12.41
C TYR A 113 -9.19 -4.13 -12.54
N TRP A 114 -10.30 -3.77 -13.19
CA TRP A 114 -11.47 -4.62 -13.42
C TRP A 114 -11.41 -5.47 -14.68
N SER A 115 -10.30 -5.41 -15.41
CA SER A 115 -10.13 -6.10 -16.69
C SER A 115 -9.20 -7.31 -16.57
N PRO A 116 -9.47 -8.41 -17.28
CA PRO A 116 -8.52 -9.52 -17.40
C PRO A 116 -7.23 -9.13 -18.14
N LEU A 117 -7.20 -7.97 -18.79
CA LEU A 117 -6.03 -7.42 -19.49
C LEU A 117 -5.10 -6.62 -18.58
N ARG A 118 -5.36 -6.59 -17.29
CA ARG A 118 -4.56 -5.85 -16.33
C ARG A 118 -3.11 -6.37 -16.27
N PRO A 119 -2.10 -5.51 -16.56
CA PRO A 119 -0.70 -5.90 -16.46
C PRO A 119 -0.29 -6.08 -14.99
N SER A 120 0.43 -7.16 -14.71
CA SER A 120 1.06 -7.36 -13.40
C SER A 120 2.21 -6.36 -13.17
N PRO A 121 2.63 -6.13 -11.92
CA PRO A 121 3.74 -5.21 -11.61
C PRO A 121 5.02 -5.52 -12.38
N THR A 122 5.30 -6.79 -12.63
CA THR A 122 6.51 -7.26 -13.34
C THR A 122 6.36 -7.31 -14.85
N SER A 123 5.17 -7.04 -15.41
CA SER A 123 4.91 -7.10 -16.86
C SER A 123 5.77 -6.14 -17.67
N TYR A 124 6.36 -5.15 -17.04
CA TYR A 124 7.22 -4.16 -17.68
C TYR A 124 8.70 -4.58 -17.79
N ASN A 125 9.11 -5.63 -17.05
CA ASN A 125 10.51 -6.06 -16.97
C ASN A 125 11.06 -6.55 -18.32
N TRP A 126 10.23 -7.14 -19.18
CA TRP A 126 10.63 -7.59 -20.51
C TRP A 126 11.00 -6.43 -21.45
N LEU A 127 10.55 -5.21 -21.16
CA LEU A 127 10.93 -3.97 -21.86
C LEU A 127 12.18 -3.32 -21.27
N GLY A 128 12.87 -3.96 -20.31
CA GLY A 128 13.99 -3.37 -19.58
C GLY A 128 13.60 -2.25 -18.60
N MET A 129 12.30 -2.12 -18.28
CA MET A 129 11.78 -1.15 -17.33
C MET A 129 11.66 -1.78 -15.95
N SER A 130 11.81 -0.97 -14.89
CA SER A 130 11.57 -1.42 -13.53
C SER A 130 10.10 -1.80 -13.31
N SER A 131 9.85 -2.69 -12.34
CA SER A 131 8.51 -3.04 -11.89
C SER A 131 7.70 -1.79 -11.54
N ARG A 132 6.39 -1.83 -11.80
CA ARG A 132 5.47 -0.73 -11.51
C ARG A 132 4.38 -1.22 -10.58
N TRP A 133 4.02 -0.38 -9.62
CA TRP A 133 3.14 -0.74 -8.51
C TRP A 133 2.02 0.27 -8.32
N TYR A 134 0.92 -0.11 -7.68
CA TYR A 134 0.05 0.81 -6.96
C TYR A 134 -0.03 0.39 -5.48
N CYS A 135 -0.65 1.21 -4.63
CA CYS A 135 -0.48 1.12 -3.18
C CYS A 135 -0.77 -0.27 -2.60
N SER A 136 -1.87 -0.91 -2.96
CA SER A 136 -2.18 -2.26 -2.47
C SER A 136 -1.28 -3.34 -3.05
N GLU A 137 -0.82 -3.22 -4.30
CA GLU A 137 0.09 -4.19 -4.91
C GLU A 137 1.43 -4.26 -4.19
N ILE A 138 2.07 -3.11 -3.93
CA ILE A 138 3.36 -3.08 -3.23
C ILE A 138 3.23 -3.60 -1.80
N VAL A 139 2.13 -3.26 -1.10
CA VAL A 139 1.87 -3.74 0.26
C VAL A 139 1.68 -5.26 0.27
N ILE A 140 0.82 -5.80 -0.60
CA ILE A 140 0.58 -7.25 -0.69
C ILE A 140 1.85 -8.00 -1.08
N ALA A 141 2.62 -7.49 -2.05
CA ALA A 141 3.87 -8.11 -2.47
C ALA A 141 4.90 -8.14 -1.32
N ALA A 142 5.02 -7.07 -0.54
CA ALA A 142 5.87 -7.05 0.64
C ALA A 142 5.43 -8.08 1.70
N LEU A 143 4.11 -8.22 1.95
CA LEU A 143 3.58 -9.22 2.88
C LEU A 143 3.85 -10.66 2.41
N LYS A 144 3.74 -10.91 1.11
CA LYS A 144 4.08 -12.22 0.51
C LYS A 144 5.57 -12.52 0.63
N SER A 145 6.44 -11.55 0.36
CA SER A 145 7.88 -11.72 0.51
C SER A 145 8.27 -12.13 1.92
N GLY A 146 7.59 -11.60 2.94
CA GLY A 146 7.75 -11.98 4.34
C GLY A 146 6.98 -13.23 4.76
N SER A 147 6.31 -13.94 3.84
CA SER A 147 5.46 -15.11 4.13
C SER A 147 4.38 -14.81 5.20
N ILE A 148 3.86 -13.60 5.22
CA ILE A 148 2.70 -13.20 6.03
C ILE A 148 1.39 -13.52 5.30
N LEU A 149 1.41 -13.41 3.98
CA LEU A 149 0.31 -13.82 3.10
C LEU A 149 0.76 -14.99 2.24
N ASP A 150 -0.18 -15.90 2.00
CA ASP A 150 -0.01 -17.00 1.06
C ASP A 150 0.03 -16.49 -0.39
N ASP A 151 0.78 -17.15 -1.25
CA ASP A 151 0.85 -16.82 -2.69
C ASP A 151 -0.48 -16.98 -3.41
N THR A 152 -1.40 -17.76 -2.86
CA THR A 152 -2.78 -17.92 -3.37
C THR A 152 -3.62 -16.66 -3.21
N VAL A 153 -3.26 -15.74 -2.31
CA VAL A 153 -3.95 -14.46 -2.17
C VAL A 153 -3.66 -13.62 -3.41
N PRO A 154 -4.66 -13.18 -4.18
CA PRO A 154 -4.43 -12.33 -5.34
C PRO A 154 -3.69 -11.06 -4.93
N SER A 155 -2.77 -10.58 -5.78
CA SER A 155 -2.07 -9.31 -5.54
C SER A 155 -3.01 -8.10 -5.69
N SER A 156 -4.23 -8.38 -6.05
CA SER A 156 -5.30 -7.39 -6.22
C SER A 156 -6.59 -8.07 -6.60
#